data_4291c412c27632c669a7c95048773f34
#
_entry.id   4291c412c27632c669a7c95048773f34
#
_cell.length_a   1.000
_cell.length_b   1.000
_cell.length_c   1.000
_cell.angle_alpha   90.00
_cell.angle_beta   90.00
_cell.angle_gamma   90.00
#
_symmetry.space_group_name_H-M   'P 1'
#
loop_
_entity.id
_entity.type
_entity.pdbx_description
1 polymer ?
#
loop_
_entity_poly.entity_id
_entity_poly.type
_entity_poly.pdbx_seq_one_letter_code
_entity_poly.pdbx_strand_id
1 'polypeptide(L)'
;MSIADESLSAMQAILSGMTSEQANRAPALPGANSPYAIGAHCVGMADYWGGSLIAGLRIPRDRDSEFRAQGDPQQLCVELGRIRRLIPGHAAIALTEGVRDRTTVGTTRNATDREASATWMLLHIVRELSQHLGQLEITRDILASADR
;
A
#
# COMPACT_ATOMS: atom_id res chain seq x y z
N MET A 1 8.68 13.33 -11.15
CA MET A 1 8.27 12.53 -9.98
C MET A 1 6.74 12.49 -9.99
N SER A 2 6.11 11.33 -9.73
CA SER A 2 4.63 11.24 -9.67
C SER A 2 4.16 11.26 -8.23
N ILE A 3 2.87 11.56 -7.99
CA ILE A 3 2.26 11.55 -6.64
C ILE A 3 2.47 10.19 -5.95
N ALA A 4 2.33 9.09 -6.69
CA ALA A 4 2.59 7.76 -6.14
C ALA A 4 4.06 7.54 -5.73
N ASP A 5 4.99 8.05 -6.53
CA ASP A 5 6.43 8.00 -6.24
C ASP A 5 6.77 8.81 -4.98
N GLU A 6 6.20 10.00 -4.84
CA GLU A 6 6.34 10.84 -3.66
C GLU A 6 5.80 10.17 -2.40
N SER A 7 4.57 9.62 -2.48
CA SER A 7 3.93 8.93 -1.36
C SER A 7 4.74 7.72 -0.89
N LEU A 8 5.18 6.87 -1.81
CA LEU A 8 5.98 5.68 -1.48
C LEU A 8 7.35 6.03 -0.91
N SER A 9 8.00 7.08 -1.46
CA SER A 9 9.29 7.57 -0.96
C SER A 9 9.17 8.11 0.47
N ALA A 10 8.11 8.87 0.76
CA ALA A 10 7.83 9.39 2.10
C ALA A 10 7.53 8.26 3.10
N MET A 11 6.73 7.25 2.71
CA MET A 11 6.48 6.07 3.55
C MET A 11 7.77 5.32 3.87
N GLN A 12 8.65 5.10 2.89
CA GLN A 12 9.96 4.47 3.11
C GLN A 12 10.80 5.29 4.10
N ALA A 13 10.85 6.61 3.96
CA ALA A 13 11.60 7.48 4.86
C ALA A 13 11.08 7.37 6.31
N ILE A 14 9.76 7.35 6.52
CA ILE A 14 9.16 7.18 7.85
C ILE A 14 9.52 5.82 8.45
N LEU A 15 9.27 4.74 7.72
CA LEU A 15 9.48 3.37 8.21
C LEU A 15 10.95 3.05 8.45
N SER A 16 11.86 3.54 7.60
CA SER A 16 13.31 3.34 7.77
C SER A 16 13.87 3.99 9.03
N GLY A 17 13.22 5.05 9.54
CA GLY A 17 13.57 5.72 10.78
C GLY A 17 12.98 5.09 12.04
N MET A 18 12.16 4.02 11.92
CA MET A 18 11.52 3.34 13.05
C MET A 18 12.28 2.10 13.48
N THR A 19 12.29 1.83 14.80
CA THR A 19 12.66 0.51 15.32
C THR A 19 11.57 -0.50 14.99
N SER A 20 11.89 -1.81 15.04
CA SER A 20 10.88 -2.87 14.86
C SER A 20 9.75 -2.76 15.89
N GLU A 21 10.05 -2.39 17.13
CA GLU A 21 9.02 -2.17 18.15
C GLU A 21 8.07 -1.04 17.78
N GLN A 22 8.59 0.12 17.39
CA GLN A 22 7.78 1.27 16.97
C GLN A 22 6.94 0.96 15.74
N ALA A 23 7.53 0.29 14.73
CA ALA A 23 6.84 -0.04 13.49
C ALA A 23 5.66 -1.01 13.70
N ASN A 24 5.77 -1.92 14.65
CA ASN A 24 4.75 -2.95 14.93
C ASN A 24 3.75 -2.56 16.04
N ARG A 25 3.94 -1.44 16.71
CA ARG A 25 3.04 -0.94 17.76
C ARG A 25 1.94 -0.07 17.16
N ALA A 26 0.69 -0.44 17.42
CA ALA A 26 -0.44 0.42 17.12
C ALA A 26 -0.64 1.48 18.21
N PRO A 27 -1.05 2.71 17.88
CA PRO A 27 -1.50 3.67 18.87
C PRO A 27 -2.62 3.11 19.75
N ALA A 28 -2.69 3.57 21.01
CA ALA A 28 -3.74 3.18 21.96
C ALA A 28 -5.09 3.86 21.64
N LEU A 29 -5.55 3.69 20.41
CA LEU A 29 -6.81 4.23 19.89
C LEU A 29 -7.63 3.09 19.27
N PRO A 30 -8.95 3.04 19.49
CA PRO A 30 -9.80 2.00 18.87
C PRO A 30 -9.68 2.00 17.35
N GLY A 31 -9.38 0.83 16.77
CA GLY A 31 -9.26 0.66 15.32
C GLY A 31 -7.98 1.21 14.69
N ALA A 32 -7.00 1.66 15.49
CA ALA A 32 -5.71 2.10 14.98
C ALA A 32 -4.89 0.93 14.43
N ASN A 33 -4.15 1.20 13.35
CA ASN A 33 -3.20 0.26 12.75
C ASN A 33 -1.77 0.66 13.11
N SER A 34 -0.88 -0.33 13.18
CA SER A 34 0.54 -0.07 13.32
C SER A 34 1.13 0.53 12.03
N PRO A 35 2.25 1.27 12.10
CA PRO A 35 2.98 1.73 10.92
C PRO A 35 3.28 0.61 9.92
N TYR A 36 3.70 -0.56 10.41
CA TYR A 36 3.97 -1.73 9.58
C TYR A 36 2.72 -2.21 8.84
N ALA A 37 1.59 -2.35 9.53
CA ALA A 37 0.33 -2.78 8.91
C ALA A 37 -0.16 -1.80 7.83
N ILE A 38 0.00 -0.48 8.05
CA ILE A 38 -0.32 0.54 7.05
C ILE A 38 0.54 0.36 5.79
N GLY A 39 1.85 0.19 5.94
CA GLY A 39 2.75 -0.05 4.81
C GLY A 39 2.49 -1.37 4.10
N ALA A 40 2.24 -2.46 4.84
CA ALA A 40 1.89 -3.78 4.28
C ALA A 40 0.59 -3.70 3.46
N HIS A 41 -0.41 -2.96 3.95
CA HIS A 41 -1.63 -2.69 3.20
C HIS A 41 -1.35 -1.97 1.87
N CYS A 42 -0.48 -0.97 1.87
CA CYS A 42 -0.10 -0.25 0.65
C CYS A 42 0.58 -1.16 -0.39
N VAL A 43 1.44 -2.07 0.06
CA VAL A 43 2.08 -3.08 -0.81
C VAL A 43 1.02 -4.03 -1.40
N GLY A 44 0.19 -4.66 -0.56
CA GLY A 44 -0.84 -5.60 -1.01
C GLY A 44 -1.88 -4.94 -1.92
N MET A 45 -2.26 -3.71 -1.63
CA MET A 45 -3.16 -2.91 -2.44
C MET A 45 -2.57 -2.65 -3.84
N ALA A 46 -1.33 -2.20 -3.93
CA ALA A 46 -0.67 -1.89 -5.20
C ALA A 46 -0.39 -3.16 -6.02
N ASP A 47 0.02 -4.27 -5.38
CA ASP A 47 0.17 -5.58 -6.02
C ASP A 47 -1.15 -6.10 -6.59
N TYR A 48 -2.26 -5.90 -5.90
CA TYR A 48 -3.56 -6.36 -6.40
C TYR A 48 -4.06 -5.51 -7.57
N TRP A 49 -4.17 -4.20 -7.38
CA TRP A 49 -4.73 -3.32 -8.42
C TRP A 49 -3.80 -3.15 -9.61
N GLY A 50 -2.52 -2.89 -9.36
CA GLY A 50 -1.50 -2.70 -10.40
C GLY A 50 -0.97 -4.03 -10.94
N GLY A 51 -0.54 -4.92 -10.05
CA GLY A 51 0.09 -6.17 -10.43
C GLY A 51 -0.92 -7.19 -10.97
N SER A 52 -1.95 -7.52 -10.19
CA SER A 52 -2.86 -8.60 -10.57
C SER A 52 -3.88 -8.17 -11.62
N LEU A 53 -4.63 -7.10 -11.41
CA LEU A 53 -5.70 -6.69 -12.33
C LEU A 53 -5.14 -6.02 -13.58
N ILE A 54 -4.32 -4.99 -13.45
CA ILE A 54 -3.80 -4.25 -14.60
C ILE A 54 -2.75 -5.09 -15.34
N ALA A 55 -1.72 -5.59 -14.66
CA ALA A 55 -0.61 -6.30 -15.31
C ALA A 55 -0.84 -7.82 -15.50
N GLY A 56 -1.84 -8.43 -14.88
CA GLY A 56 -2.17 -9.85 -15.03
C GLY A 56 -1.21 -10.81 -14.33
N LEU A 57 -0.53 -10.37 -13.25
CA LEU A 57 0.49 -11.15 -12.55
C LEU A 57 -0.07 -12.18 -11.56
N ARG A 58 -1.38 -12.15 -11.27
CA ARG A 58 -2.08 -13.08 -10.37
C ARG A 58 -1.45 -13.21 -8.97
N ILE A 59 -1.08 -12.09 -8.38
CA ILE A 59 -0.55 -12.04 -7.02
C ILE A 59 -1.74 -12.22 -6.04
N PRO A 60 -1.75 -13.26 -5.19
CA PRO A 60 -2.83 -13.47 -4.24
C PRO A 60 -2.94 -12.33 -3.23
N ARG A 61 -4.17 -11.96 -2.85
CA ARG A 61 -4.41 -10.92 -1.84
C ARG A 61 -5.38 -11.40 -0.77
N ASP A 62 -4.96 -11.28 0.49
CA ASP A 62 -5.82 -11.29 1.67
C ASP A 62 -5.73 -9.92 2.36
N ARG A 63 -6.73 -9.07 2.08
CA ARG A 63 -6.76 -7.70 2.60
C ARG A 63 -6.78 -7.65 4.13
N ASP A 64 -7.47 -8.58 4.78
CA ASP A 64 -7.60 -8.57 6.24
C ASP A 64 -6.29 -8.97 6.93
N SER A 65 -5.45 -9.78 6.28
CA SER A 65 -4.12 -10.12 6.80
C SER A 65 -3.16 -8.93 6.76
N GLU A 66 -3.32 -8.00 5.81
CA GLU A 66 -2.48 -6.80 5.68
C GLU A 66 -2.54 -5.95 6.96
N PHE A 67 -3.74 -5.79 7.55
CA PHE A 67 -3.93 -4.98 8.77
C PHE A 67 -3.51 -5.67 10.07
N ARG A 68 -3.15 -6.95 10.00
CA ARG A 68 -2.58 -7.73 11.12
C ARG A 68 -1.09 -8.02 10.92
N ALA A 69 -0.51 -7.54 9.81
CA ALA A 69 0.87 -7.80 9.47
C ALA A 69 1.84 -7.18 10.49
N GLN A 70 2.88 -7.92 10.78
CA GLN A 70 4.01 -7.51 11.61
C GLN A 70 5.30 -8.00 10.98
N GLY A 71 6.41 -7.30 11.19
CA GLY A 71 7.70 -7.71 10.64
C GLY A 71 8.78 -6.65 10.78
N ASP A 72 9.85 -6.84 10.02
CA ASP A 72 10.98 -5.92 9.94
C ASP A 72 10.64 -4.73 9.04
N PRO A 73 10.66 -3.48 9.56
CA PRO A 73 10.39 -2.29 8.74
C PRO A 73 11.40 -2.11 7.58
N GLN A 74 12.63 -2.63 7.69
CA GLN A 74 13.59 -2.56 6.60
C GLN A 74 13.17 -3.46 5.41
N GLN A 75 12.66 -4.65 5.68
CA GLN A 75 12.10 -5.52 4.64
C GLN A 75 10.87 -4.88 3.98
N LEU A 76 10.01 -4.24 4.76
CA LEU A 76 8.86 -3.52 4.21
C LEU A 76 9.29 -2.34 3.33
N CYS A 77 10.35 -1.62 3.69
CA CYS A 77 10.95 -0.58 2.84
C CYS A 77 11.44 -1.13 1.49
N VAL A 78 12.00 -2.34 1.46
CA VAL A 78 12.39 -3.03 0.21
C VAL A 78 11.16 -3.30 -0.66
N GLU A 79 10.06 -3.78 -0.06
CA GLU A 79 8.82 -4.04 -0.78
C GLU A 79 8.16 -2.75 -1.32
N LEU A 80 8.10 -1.69 -0.53
CA LEU A 80 7.63 -0.38 -0.99
C LEU A 80 8.49 0.15 -2.16
N GLY A 81 9.80 -0.04 -2.09
CA GLY A 81 10.73 0.27 -3.18
C GLY A 81 10.51 -0.57 -4.43
N ARG A 82 10.12 -1.84 -4.28
CA ARG A 82 9.72 -2.71 -5.40
C ARG A 82 8.45 -2.15 -6.07
N ILE A 83 7.41 -1.85 -5.32
CA ILE A 83 6.16 -1.25 -5.82
C ILE A 83 6.45 0.05 -6.57
N ARG A 84 7.27 0.92 -5.98
CA ARG A 84 7.66 2.20 -6.58
C ARG A 84 8.26 2.04 -7.99
N ARG A 85 9.09 1.00 -8.20
CA ARG A 85 9.68 0.70 -9.52
C ARG A 85 8.67 0.11 -10.51
N LEU A 86 7.63 -0.59 -10.04
CA LEU A 86 6.65 -1.27 -10.89
C LEU A 86 5.52 -0.35 -11.37
N ILE A 87 5.11 0.63 -10.58
CA ILE A 87 3.96 1.52 -10.88
C ILE A 87 4.04 2.15 -12.26
N PRO A 88 5.19 2.70 -12.76
CA PRO A 88 5.23 3.26 -14.10
C PRO A 88 4.89 2.26 -15.22
N GLY A 89 5.35 1.01 -15.08
CA GLY A 89 5.00 -0.08 -16.01
C GLY A 89 3.52 -0.44 -15.95
N HIS A 90 2.95 -0.55 -14.75
CA HIS A 90 1.51 -0.78 -14.58
C HIS A 90 0.67 0.36 -15.17
N ALA A 91 1.09 1.60 -15.00
CA ALA A 91 0.44 2.75 -15.59
C ALA A 91 0.48 2.72 -17.13
N ALA A 92 1.62 2.36 -17.72
CA ALA A 92 1.74 2.19 -19.16
C ALA A 92 0.77 1.13 -19.69
N ILE A 93 0.69 -0.05 -19.05
CA ILE A 93 -0.26 -1.12 -19.42
C ILE A 93 -1.71 -0.60 -19.30
N ALA A 94 -2.05 0.03 -18.19
CA ALA A 94 -3.41 0.55 -17.97
C ALA A 94 -3.86 1.53 -19.06
N LEU A 95 -2.95 2.37 -19.54
CA LEU A 95 -3.26 3.41 -20.53
C LEU A 95 -3.28 2.87 -21.96
N THR A 96 -2.55 1.79 -22.28
CA THR A 96 -2.45 1.24 -23.63
C THR A 96 -3.31 -0.01 -23.85
N GLU A 97 -3.48 -0.84 -22.83
CA GLU A 97 -4.15 -2.13 -22.93
C GLU A 97 -5.39 -2.25 -22.02
N GLY A 98 -5.45 -1.44 -20.98
CA GLY A 98 -6.53 -1.52 -19.99
C GLY A 98 -6.24 -2.51 -18.87
N VAL A 99 -7.25 -3.31 -18.49
CA VAL A 99 -7.17 -4.31 -17.42
C VAL A 99 -6.99 -5.69 -18.05
N ARG A 100 -5.87 -6.36 -17.73
CA ARG A 100 -5.52 -7.66 -18.34
C ARG A 100 -6.22 -8.84 -17.68
N ASP A 101 -6.45 -8.83 -16.38
CA ASP A 101 -7.09 -9.97 -15.69
C ASP A 101 -8.06 -9.53 -14.59
N ARG A 102 -9.36 -9.62 -14.85
CA ARG A 102 -10.42 -9.35 -13.86
C ARG A 102 -10.81 -10.61 -13.07
N THR A 103 -10.24 -11.77 -13.39
CA THR A 103 -10.58 -13.05 -12.76
C THR A 103 -9.66 -13.40 -11.61
N THR A 104 -8.63 -12.59 -11.36
CA THR A 104 -7.66 -12.82 -10.29
C THR A 104 -8.34 -12.89 -8.92
N VAL A 105 -7.83 -13.79 -8.08
CA VAL A 105 -8.35 -14.02 -6.73
C VAL A 105 -7.78 -12.99 -5.77
N GLY A 106 -8.64 -12.38 -4.98
CA GLY A 106 -8.24 -11.44 -3.94
C GLY A 106 -9.43 -10.76 -3.28
N THR A 107 -9.26 -10.32 -2.05
CA THR A 107 -10.27 -9.58 -1.30
C THR A 107 -10.09 -8.08 -1.44
N THR A 108 -11.19 -7.38 -1.65
CA THR A 108 -11.27 -5.92 -1.71
C THR A 108 -12.41 -5.44 -0.82
N ARG A 109 -12.49 -4.13 -0.56
CA ARG A 109 -13.61 -3.57 0.22
C ARG A 109 -14.95 -3.81 -0.47
N ASN A 110 -15.00 -3.59 -1.81
CA ASN A 110 -16.19 -3.80 -2.62
C ASN A 110 -15.83 -4.75 -3.78
N ALA A 111 -16.50 -5.88 -3.86
CA ALA A 111 -16.22 -6.88 -4.88
C ALA A 111 -16.45 -6.37 -6.32
N THR A 112 -17.37 -5.41 -6.49
CA THR A 112 -17.70 -4.79 -7.79
C THR A 112 -16.62 -3.83 -8.30
N ASP A 113 -15.72 -3.34 -7.45
CA ASP A 113 -14.69 -2.37 -7.85
C ASP A 113 -13.72 -2.95 -8.91
N ARG A 114 -13.58 -4.29 -8.98
CA ARG A 114 -12.77 -4.97 -10.01
C ARG A 114 -13.30 -4.76 -11.44
N GLU A 115 -14.56 -4.36 -11.59
CA GLU A 115 -15.17 -4.06 -12.89
C GLU A 115 -14.89 -2.62 -13.37
N ALA A 116 -14.26 -1.81 -12.54
CA ALA A 116 -13.91 -0.44 -12.86
C ALA A 116 -12.91 -0.35 -14.04
N SER A 117 -12.80 0.83 -14.63
CA SER A 117 -11.83 1.10 -15.68
C SER A 117 -10.39 1.08 -15.14
N ALA A 118 -9.41 0.82 -16.03
CA ALA A 118 -8.00 0.88 -15.68
C ALA A 118 -7.59 2.26 -15.13
N THR A 119 -8.15 3.34 -15.69
CA THR A 119 -7.94 4.70 -15.20
C THR A 119 -8.43 4.88 -13.78
N TRP A 120 -9.63 4.35 -13.47
CA TRP A 120 -10.14 4.37 -12.10
C TRP A 120 -9.21 3.62 -11.13
N MET A 121 -8.69 2.45 -11.55
CA MET A 121 -7.76 1.67 -10.74
C MET A 121 -6.46 2.42 -10.47
N LEU A 122 -5.91 3.12 -11.46
CA LEU A 122 -4.73 3.98 -11.26
C LEU A 122 -5.01 5.11 -10.27
N LEU A 123 -6.15 5.80 -10.41
CA LEU A 123 -6.54 6.85 -9.48
C LEU A 123 -6.81 6.30 -8.07
N HIS A 124 -7.37 5.09 -7.98
CA HIS A 124 -7.56 4.40 -6.71
C HIS A 124 -6.23 4.11 -6.02
N ILE A 125 -5.21 3.60 -6.75
CA ILE A 125 -3.86 3.38 -6.22
C ILE A 125 -3.28 4.70 -5.67
N VAL A 126 -3.33 5.77 -6.45
CA VAL A 126 -2.80 7.09 -6.04
C VAL A 126 -3.53 7.61 -4.79
N ARG A 127 -4.86 7.51 -4.76
CA ARG A 127 -5.69 7.91 -3.61
C ARG A 127 -5.32 7.13 -2.36
N GLU A 128 -5.24 5.79 -2.45
CA GLU A 128 -4.92 4.92 -1.30
C GLU A 128 -3.51 5.23 -0.77
N LEU A 129 -2.51 5.36 -1.64
CA LEU A 129 -1.14 5.70 -1.23
C LEU A 129 -1.10 7.06 -0.51
N SER A 130 -1.76 8.09 -1.03
CA SER A 130 -1.77 9.42 -0.42
C SER A 130 -2.53 9.43 0.91
N GLN A 131 -3.68 8.75 1.00
CA GLN A 131 -4.48 8.64 2.21
C GLN A 131 -3.71 7.90 3.32
N HIS A 132 -3.07 6.79 2.98
CA HIS A 132 -2.32 5.99 3.95
C HIS A 132 -0.97 6.61 4.31
N LEU A 133 -0.37 7.43 3.46
CA LEU A 133 0.77 8.27 3.87
C LEU A 133 0.36 9.22 4.99
N GLY A 134 -0.73 9.97 4.83
CA GLY A 134 -1.23 10.86 5.88
C GLY A 134 -1.57 10.10 7.18
N GLN A 135 -2.17 8.91 7.07
CA GLN A 135 -2.41 8.05 8.22
C GLN A 135 -1.10 7.62 8.90
N LEU A 136 -0.08 7.26 8.14
CA LEU A 136 1.24 6.85 8.65
C LEU A 136 1.96 8.00 9.36
N GLU A 137 1.89 9.21 8.80
CA GLU A 137 2.45 10.43 9.42
C GLU A 137 1.82 10.70 10.78
N ILE A 138 0.50 10.70 10.86
CA ILE A 138 -0.24 10.90 12.12
C ILE A 138 0.08 9.77 13.12
N THR A 139 0.11 8.53 12.66
CA THR A 139 0.44 7.37 13.51
C THR A 139 1.83 7.48 14.10
N ARG A 140 2.84 7.86 13.29
CA ARG A 140 4.21 8.15 13.76
C ARG A 140 4.23 9.22 14.85
N ASP A 141 3.53 10.33 14.62
CA ASP A 141 3.56 11.47 15.55
C ASP A 141 2.89 11.15 16.90
N ILE A 142 1.80 10.36 16.88
CA ILE A 142 1.15 9.85 18.10
C ILE A 142 2.10 8.94 18.87
N LEU A 143 2.75 7.99 18.21
CA LEU A 143 3.69 7.06 18.84
C LEU A 143 4.90 7.81 19.44
N ALA A 144 5.47 8.75 18.68
CA ALA A 144 6.58 9.58 19.15
C ALA A 144 6.20 10.47 20.35
N SER A 145 4.93 10.88 20.44
CA SER A 145 4.43 11.65 21.60
C SER A 145 4.25 10.79 22.83
N ALA A 146 3.90 9.52 22.66
CA ALA A 146 3.71 8.57 23.76
C ALA A 146 5.05 8.06 24.36
N ASP A 147 6.14 8.18 23.63
CA ASP A 147 7.49 7.76 24.04
C ASP A 147 8.24 8.88 24.81
N ARG A 148 7.64 10.07 25.01
CA ARG A 148 8.17 11.21 25.77
C ARG A 148 7.62 11.25 27.18
#